data_68b2c2c1f0b276a609566d0634fc406e
#
_entry.id   68b2c2c1f0b276a609566d0634fc406e
#
_cell.length_a   1.000
_cell.length_b   1.000
_cell.length_c   1.000
_cell.angle_alpha   90.00
_cell.angle_beta   90.00
_cell.angle_gamma   90.00
#
_symmetry.space_group_name_H-M   'P 1'
#
loop_
_entity.id
_entity.type
_entity.pdbx_description
1 polymer ?
#
loop_
_entity_poly.entity_id
_entity_poly.type
_entity_poly.pdbx_seq_one_letter_code
_entity_poly.pdbx_strand_id
1 'polypeptide(L)'
;KEIRKLGKFKSGIKTLPVYGGQPIDRQIKALKSGVQVVIGTPGRVIDHINRKTLKLDDVKMVVLDEADEMLDMGFREDIELILNQTPIERQTTFFSATMSKEILELTKKYQHEPEIIKVVRKELTVPNIKQFYIETRRANKLEVLCRLIDVYNPKLSVVFCNTKRGSDELVSELQARGYFADALHGDLKQTQRDIVMDKFRQGTIDILVATDVAARGID
;
A
#
# COMPACT_ATOMS: atom_id res chain seq x y z
N LYS A 1 13.86 1.88 -0.25
CA LYS A 1 14.93 1.15 0.50
C LYS A 1 15.41 -0.04 -0.32
N GLU A 2 14.52 -0.94 -0.78
CA GLU A 2 14.86 -2.17 -1.50
C GLU A 2 15.52 -1.88 -2.88
N ILE A 3 14.96 -0.97 -3.68
CA ILE A 3 15.58 -0.60 -4.97
C ILE A 3 17.03 -0.09 -4.79
N ARG A 4 17.33 0.62 -3.69
CA ARG A 4 18.71 1.04 -3.40
C ARG A 4 19.63 -0.15 -3.09
N LYS A 5 19.12 -1.21 -2.44
CA LYS A 5 19.89 -2.44 -2.20
C LYS A 5 20.20 -3.15 -3.53
N LEU A 6 19.19 -3.28 -4.40
CA LEU A 6 19.36 -3.88 -5.72
C LEU A 6 20.34 -3.07 -6.60
N GLY A 7 20.30 -1.75 -6.51
CA GLY A 7 21.19 -0.87 -7.25
C GLY A 7 22.58 -0.68 -6.66
N LYS A 8 22.94 -1.39 -5.55
CA LYS A 8 24.20 -1.18 -4.82
C LYS A 8 25.44 -1.32 -5.67
N PHE A 9 25.41 -2.23 -6.63
CA PHE A 9 26.56 -2.52 -7.50
C PHE A 9 26.52 -1.78 -8.85
N LYS A 10 25.54 -0.90 -9.04
CA LYS A 10 25.38 -0.10 -10.26
C LYS A 10 25.55 1.37 -9.92
N SER A 11 26.66 1.97 -10.33
CA SER A 11 26.92 3.39 -10.10
C SER A 11 25.92 4.27 -10.85
N GLY A 12 25.63 5.45 -10.29
CA GLY A 12 24.81 6.47 -10.95
C GLY A 12 23.30 6.31 -10.85
N ILE A 13 22.77 5.23 -10.23
CA ILE A 13 21.33 5.06 -10.05
C ILE A 13 20.85 5.82 -8.82
N LYS A 14 20.09 6.88 -9.06
CA LYS A 14 19.37 7.63 -8.04
C LYS A 14 17.90 7.24 -8.04
N THR A 15 17.37 6.90 -6.87
CA THR A 15 15.96 6.54 -6.67
C THR A 15 15.26 7.61 -5.86
N LEU A 16 14.08 8.02 -6.28
CA LEU A 16 13.27 9.02 -5.58
C LEU A 16 11.86 8.47 -5.28
N PRO A 17 11.47 8.41 -4.01
CA PRO A 17 10.07 8.18 -3.66
C PRO A 17 9.26 9.47 -3.84
N VAL A 18 8.13 9.38 -4.54
CA VAL A 18 7.22 10.47 -4.90
C VAL A 18 5.82 10.11 -4.44
N TYR A 19 5.43 10.55 -3.22
CA TYR A 19 4.17 10.22 -2.58
C TYR A 19 3.62 11.39 -1.78
N GLY A 20 2.33 11.34 -1.44
CA GLY A 20 1.65 12.36 -0.64
C GLY A 20 2.15 12.45 0.81
N GLY A 21 1.76 13.51 1.52
CA GLY A 21 2.15 13.71 2.93
C GLY A 21 3.59 14.18 3.16
N GLN A 22 4.38 14.33 2.10
CA GLN A 22 5.74 14.90 2.14
C GLN A 22 5.79 16.27 1.45
N PRO A 23 6.65 17.21 1.91
CA PRO A 23 6.86 18.50 1.25
C PRO A 23 7.27 18.32 -0.21
N ILE A 24 6.51 18.89 -1.13
CA ILE A 24 6.74 18.72 -2.57
C ILE A 24 8.05 19.34 -3.04
N ASP A 25 8.49 20.44 -2.42
CA ASP A 25 9.72 21.15 -2.81
C ASP A 25 10.97 20.29 -2.69
N ARG A 26 11.03 19.39 -1.69
CA ARG A 26 12.10 18.41 -1.57
C ARG A 26 12.14 17.45 -2.74
N GLN A 27 10.96 17.00 -3.20
CA GLN A 27 10.82 16.10 -4.34
C GLN A 27 11.22 16.84 -5.62
N ILE A 28 10.77 18.09 -5.82
CA ILE A 28 11.15 18.93 -6.97
C ILE A 28 12.67 19.15 -7.04
N LYS A 29 13.29 19.47 -5.90
CA LYS A 29 14.76 19.65 -5.85
C LYS A 29 15.50 18.36 -6.24
N ALA A 30 15.04 17.22 -5.75
CA ALA A 30 15.62 15.93 -6.09
C ALA A 30 15.42 15.57 -7.57
N LEU A 31 14.24 15.80 -8.15
CA LEU A 31 13.97 15.59 -9.57
C LEU A 31 14.91 16.44 -10.45
N LYS A 32 15.12 17.72 -10.11
CA LYS A 32 16.03 18.61 -10.82
C LYS A 32 17.49 18.13 -10.82
N SER A 33 17.90 17.37 -9.79
CA SER A 33 19.27 16.81 -9.70
C SER A 33 19.48 15.55 -10.56
N GLY A 34 18.48 15.14 -11.30
CA GLY A 34 18.49 13.92 -12.13
C GLY A 34 18.23 12.66 -11.30
N VAL A 35 17.21 11.89 -11.67
CA VAL A 35 16.78 10.65 -11.02
C VAL A 35 16.49 9.62 -12.11
N GLN A 36 16.98 8.40 -11.94
CA GLN A 36 16.78 7.31 -12.90
C GLN A 36 15.58 6.43 -12.56
N VAL A 37 15.21 6.35 -11.28
CA VAL A 37 14.05 5.55 -10.83
C VAL A 37 13.16 6.40 -9.93
N VAL A 38 11.94 6.62 -10.37
CA VAL A 38 10.88 7.28 -9.59
C VAL A 38 9.93 6.20 -9.09
N ILE A 39 9.63 6.20 -7.80
CA ILE A 39 8.65 5.31 -7.17
C ILE A 39 7.55 6.18 -6.61
N GLY A 40 6.35 6.10 -7.17
CA GLY A 40 5.31 7.07 -6.85
C GLY A 40 3.94 6.46 -6.64
N THR A 41 3.12 7.17 -5.85
CA THR A 41 1.67 6.97 -5.83
C THR A 41 1.03 7.82 -6.94
N PRO A 42 -0.05 7.34 -7.60
CA PRO A 42 -0.61 7.99 -8.78
C PRO A 42 -0.86 9.50 -8.60
N GLY A 43 -1.61 9.90 -7.60
CA GLY A 43 -1.97 11.31 -7.41
C GLY A 43 -0.76 12.26 -7.26
N ARG A 44 0.33 11.84 -6.58
CA ARG A 44 1.53 12.69 -6.43
C ARG A 44 2.36 12.72 -7.72
N VAL A 45 2.38 11.64 -8.48
CA VAL A 45 3.02 11.60 -9.81
C VAL A 45 2.30 12.58 -10.74
N ILE A 46 0.97 12.57 -10.76
CA ILE A 46 0.14 13.49 -11.54
C ILE A 46 0.37 14.94 -11.11
N ASP A 47 0.46 15.24 -9.81
CA ASP A 47 0.79 16.59 -9.32
C ASP A 47 2.13 17.09 -9.89
N HIS A 48 3.16 16.23 -9.94
CA HIS A 48 4.44 16.58 -10.56
C HIS A 48 4.36 16.72 -12.08
N ILE A 49 3.57 15.91 -12.78
CA ILE A 49 3.32 16.04 -14.22
C ILE A 49 2.66 17.40 -14.50
N ASN A 50 1.58 17.73 -13.80
CA ASN A 50 0.84 18.97 -13.96
C ASN A 50 1.72 20.21 -13.68
N ARG A 51 2.63 20.11 -12.71
CA ARG A 51 3.63 21.14 -12.41
C ARG A 51 4.82 21.15 -13.37
N LYS A 52 4.89 20.24 -14.32
CA LYS A 52 6.02 20.06 -15.26
C LYS A 52 7.37 19.86 -14.54
N THR A 53 7.34 19.31 -13.34
CA THR A 53 8.53 19.03 -12.52
C THR A 53 9.03 17.60 -12.68
N LEU A 54 8.19 16.69 -13.20
CA LEU A 54 8.54 15.36 -13.65
C LEU A 54 8.24 15.26 -15.14
N LYS A 55 9.25 14.91 -15.91
CA LYS A 55 9.13 14.64 -17.35
C LYS A 55 9.19 13.14 -17.55
N LEU A 56 8.30 12.62 -18.37
CA LEU A 56 8.18 11.18 -18.63
C LEU A 56 8.56 10.79 -20.08
N ASP A 57 9.02 11.76 -20.87
CA ASP A 57 9.31 11.58 -22.30
C ASP A 57 10.40 10.52 -22.58
N ASP A 58 11.32 10.32 -21.64
CA ASP A 58 12.44 9.39 -21.78
C ASP A 58 12.27 8.10 -20.97
N VAL A 59 11.06 7.84 -20.45
CA VAL A 59 10.79 6.64 -19.65
C VAL A 59 10.91 5.39 -20.52
N LYS A 60 11.79 4.48 -20.11
CA LYS A 60 12.03 3.19 -20.79
C LYS A 60 11.25 2.03 -20.18
N MET A 61 10.84 2.16 -18.93
CA MET A 61 10.12 1.11 -18.23
C MET A 61 9.10 1.71 -17.26
N VAL A 62 7.90 1.15 -17.27
CA VAL A 62 6.85 1.42 -16.26
C VAL A 62 6.48 0.11 -15.58
N VAL A 63 6.44 0.16 -14.25
CA VAL A 63 6.00 -0.95 -13.42
C VAL A 63 4.79 -0.51 -12.63
N LEU A 64 3.68 -1.21 -12.76
CA LEU A 64 2.54 -1.12 -11.85
C LEU A 64 2.62 -2.29 -10.87
N ASP A 65 2.78 -1.97 -9.61
CA ASP A 65 2.83 -2.94 -8.52
C ASP A 65 1.52 -2.89 -7.73
N GLU A 66 1.01 -4.04 -7.29
CA GLU A 66 -0.32 -4.15 -6.67
C GLU A 66 -1.43 -3.50 -7.54
N ALA A 67 -1.43 -3.81 -8.85
CA ALA A 67 -2.30 -3.15 -9.81
C ALA A 67 -3.79 -3.36 -9.51
N ASP A 68 -4.20 -4.54 -9.01
CA ASP A 68 -5.56 -4.82 -8.53
C ASP A 68 -5.97 -3.87 -7.41
N GLU A 69 -5.10 -3.70 -6.42
CA GLU A 69 -5.35 -2.81 -5.29
C GLU A 69 -5.51 -1.34 -5.73
N MET A 70 -4.69 -0.89 -6.68
CA MET A 70 -4.82 0.46 -7.22
C MET A 70 -6.16 0.65 -7.96
N LEU A 71 -6.64 -0.36 -8.69
CA LEU A 71 -7.94 -0.30 -9.38
C LEU A 71 -9.09 -0.31 -8.38
N ASP A 72 -9.05 -1.15 -7.35
CA ASP A 72 -10.05 -1.21 -6.27
C ASP A 72 -10.14 0.12 -5.51
N MET A 73 -9.04 0.87 -5.43
CA MET A 73 -9.00 2.23 -4.88
C MET A 73 -9.55 3.31 -5.84
N GLY A 74 -9.92 2.96 -7.07
CA GLY A 74 -10.43 3.89 -8.07
C GLY A 74 -9.35 4.68 -8.83
N PHE A 75 -8.09 4.26 -8.81
CA PHE A 75 -6.99 4.96 -9.51
C PHE A 75 -6.88 4.60 -11.00
N ARG A 76 -7.90 4.01 -11.60
CA ARG A 76 -7.86 3.63 -13.02
C ARG A 76 -7.53 4.82 -13.94
N GLU A 77 -8.26 5.91 -13.79
CA GLU A 77 -8.07 7.10 -14.62
C GLU A 77 -6.69 7.73 -14.41
N ASP A 78 -6.23 7.76 -13.16
CA ASP A 78 -4.90 8.25 -12.81
C ASP A 78 -3.78 7.44 -13.45
N ILE A 79 -3.91 6.11 -13.41
CA ILE A 79 -2.97 5.18 -14.04
C ILE A 79 -2.94 5.41 -15.56
N GLU A 80 -4.10 5.48 -16.21
CA GLU A 80 -4.22 5.73 -17.64
C GLU A 80 -3.61 7.09 -18.02
N LEU A 81 -3.84 8.13 -17.22
CA LEU A 81 -3.25 9.44 -17.44
C LEU A 81 -1.71 9.37 -17.42
N ILE A 82 -1.13 8.70 -16.43
CA ILE A 82 0.32 8.54 -16.30
C ILE A 82 0.88 7.74 -17.49
N LEU A 83 0.25 6.62 -17.82
CA LEU A 83 0.68 5.76 -18.93
C LEU A 83 0.66 6.48 -20.28
N ASN A 84 -0.34 7.34 -20.51
CA ASN A 84 -0.47 8.14 -21.71
C ASN A 84 0.60 9.26 -21.84
N GLN A 85 1.26 9.62 -20.74
CA GLN A 85 2.36 10.61 -20.74
C GLN A 85 3.74 9.96 -20.92
N THR A 86 3.81 8.65 -21.07
CA THR A 86 5.08 7.92 -21.27
C THR A 86 5.18 7.40 -22.71
N PRO A 87 6.41 7.23 -23.28
CA PRO A 87 6.59 6.73 -24.64
C PRO A 87 5.88 5.40 -24.89
N ILE A 88 5.41 5.19 -26.11
CA ILE A 88 4.73 3.93 -26.49
C ILE A 88 5.71 2.75 -26.48
N GLU A 89 6.95 2.97 -26.87
CA GLU A 89 8.01 1.95 -26.99
C GLU A 89 8.65 1.54 -25.64
N ARG A 90 8.02 1.92 -24.53
CA ARG A 90 8.49 1.51 -23.19
C ARG A 90 8.19 0.05 -22.92
N GLN A 91 8.98 -0.57 -22.05
CA GLN A 91 8.57 -1.82 -21.40
C GLN A 91 7.52 -1.52 -20.32
N THR A 92 6.39 -2.22 -20.35
CA THR A 92 5.34 -2.07 -19.35
C THR A 92 5.12 -3.40 -18.63
N THR A 93 5.22 -3.42 -17.30
CA THR A 93 5.05 -4.62 -16.48
C THR A 93 4.02 -4.37 -15.39
N PHE A 94 3.06 -5.30 -15.25
CA PHE A 94 2.06 -5.27 -14.19
C PHE A 94 2.30 -6.42 -13.22
N PHE A 95 2.33 -6.11 -11.93
CA PHE A 95 2.30 -7.07 -10.85
C PHE A 95 0.95 -6.97 -10.14
N SER A 96 0.30 -8.12 -9.94
CA SER A 96 -1.02 -8.19 -9.33
C SER A 96 -1.24 -9.55 -8.69
N ALA A 97 -1.92 -9.59 -7.56
CA ALA A 97 -2.34 -10.83 -6.92
C ALA A 97 -3.52 -11.48 -7.66
N THR A 98 -4.37 -10.67 -8.28
CA THR A 98 -5.55 -11.10 -9.03
C THR A 98 -5.51 -10.62 -10.48
N MET A 99 -6.23 -11.28 -11.36
CA MET A 99 -6.37 -10.90 -12.78
C MET A 99 -7.83 -10.55 -13.07
N SER A 100 -8.26 -9.39 -12.55
CA SER A 100 -9.61 -8.87 -12.81
C SER A 100 -9.80 -8.49 -14.28
N LYS A 101 -11.08 -8.27 -14.69
CA LYS A 101 -11.37 -7.80 -16.05
C LYS A 101 -10.71 -6.46 -16.34
N GLU A 102 -10.68 -5.58 -15.36
CA GLU A 102 -10.10 -4.24 -15.46
C GLU A 102 -8.59 -4.32 -15.71
N ILE A 103 -7.87 -5.22 -15.03
CA ILE A 103 -6.43 -5.44 -15.28
C ILE A 103 -6.21 -5.97 -16.68
N LEU A 104 -7.01 -6.93 -17.14
CA LEU A 104 -6.91 -7.46 -18.49
C LEU A 104 -7.18 -6.41 -19.57
N GLU A 105 -8.11 -5.48 -19.33
CA GLU A 105 -8.36 -4.34 -20.21
C GLU A 105 -7.15 -3.40 -20.29
N LEU A 106 -6.56 -3.03 -19.13
CA LEU A 106 -5.34 -2.22 -19.07
C LEU A 106 -4.17 -2.92 -19.77
N THR A 107 -4.02 -4.23 -19.54
CA THR A 107 -3.01 -5.05 -20.22
C THR A 107 -3.14 -4.95 -21.74
N LYS A 108 -4.33 -5.17 -22.27
CA LYS A 108 -4.60 -5.08 -23.72
C LYS A 108 -4.34 -3.69 -24.31
N LYS A 109 -4.56 -2.64 -23.51
CA LYS A 109 -4.44 -1.26 -23.97
C LYS A 109 -3.01 -0.72 -23.90
N TYR A 110 -2.24 -1.14 -22.89
CA TYR A 110 -0.95 -0.50 -22.56
C TYR A 110 0.27 -1.40 -22.63
N GLN A 111 0.07 -2.71 -22.82
CA GLN A 111 1.17 -3.65 -23.01
C GLN A 111 1.16 -4.18 -24.45
N HIS A 112 2.33 -4.39 -25.00
CA HIS A 112 2.52 -4.96 -26.34
C HIS A 112 3.01 -6.40 -26.20
N GLU A 113 2.25 -7.36 -26.74
CA GLU A 113 2.55 -8.80 -26.68
C GLU A 113 3.00 -9.26 -25.27
N PRO A 114 2.19 -9.03 -24.21
CA PRO A 114 2.62 -9.32 -22.88
C PRO A 114 2.75 -10.82 -22.62
N GLU A 115 3.83 -11.22 -21.98
CA GLU A 115 3.98 -12.56 -21.41
C GLU A 115 3.33 -12.63 -20.04
N ILE A 116 2.47 -13.64 -19.82
CA ILE A 116 1.80 -13.87 -18.54
C ILE A 116 2.58 -14.90 -17.73
N ILE A 117 3.24 -14.44 -16.67
CA ILE A 117 3.96 -15.30 -15.73
C ILE A 117 3.07 -15.52 -14.50
N LYS A 118 2.61 -16.75 -14.30
CA LYS A 118 1.77 -17.12 -13.15
C LYS A 118 2.60 -17.91 -12.15
N VAL A 119 2.70 -17.38 -10.94
CA VAL A 119 3.19 -18.13 -9.79
C VAL A 119 1.98 -18.82 -9.14
N VAL A 120 1.66 -20.02 -9.61
CA VAL A 120 0.53 -20.79 -9.09
C VAL A 120 0.96 -21.41 -7.75
N ARG A 121 0.35 -20.95 -6.65
CA ARG A 121 0.32 -21.74 -5.42
C ARG A 121 -0.75 -22.82 -5.60
N LYS A 122 -0.41 -24.07 -5.40
CA LYS A 122 -1.34 -25.22 -5.50
C LYS A 122 -2.49 -25.16 -4.49
N GLU A 123 -2.37 -24.33 -3.46
CA GLU A 123 -3.35 -24.21 -2.39
C GLU A 123 -3.87 -22.77 -2.31
N LEU A 124 -5.19 -22.62 -2.28
CA LEU A 124 -5.92 -21.33 -2.15
C LEU A 124 -5.67 -20.65 -0.80
N THR A 125 -5.21 -21.39 0.20
CA THR A 125 -4.89 -20.89 1.52
C THR A 125 -3.43 -21.16 1.85
N VAL A 126 -2.79 -20.22 2.53
CA VAL A 126 -1.43 -20.46 3.06
C VAL A 126 -1.53 -21.61 4.07
N PRO A 127 -0.76 -22.72 3.92
CA PRO A 127 -0.93 -23.94 4.73
C PRO A 127 -0.87 -23.73 6.25
N ASN A 128 -0.27 -22.63 6.67
CA ASN A 128 -0.03 -22.30 8.08
C ASN A 128 -1.05 -21.31 8.67
N ILE A 129 -2.08 -20.88 7.91
CA ILE A 129 -3.10 -19.97 8.42
C ILE A 129 -4.32 -20.77 8.87
N LYS A 130 -4.61 -20.72 10.17
CA LYS A 130 -5.86 -21.25 10.72
C LYS A 130 -6.93 -20.16 10.63
N GLN A 131 -8.05 -20.48 10.00
CA GLN A 131 -9.17 -19.55 9.83
C GLN A 131 -10.34 -19.99 10.72
N PHE A 132 -10.91 -19.03 11.42
CA PHE A 132 -12.07 -19.24 12.28
C PHE A 132 -13.11 -18.15 12.01
N TYR A 133 -14.38 -18.44 12.25
CA TYR A 133 -15.42 -17.43 12.27
C TYR A 133 -16.24 -17.56 13.56
N ILE A 134 -16.79 -16.45 14.03
CA ILE A 134 -17.63 -16.38 15.22
C ILE A 134 -18.87 -15.58 14.88
N GLU A 135 -20.02 -16.19 15.03
CA GLU A 135 -21.30 -15.52 14.89
C GLU A 135 -21.64 -14.78 16.17
N THR A 136 -21.85 -13.48 16.07
CA THR A 136 -22.20 -12.65 17.22
C THR A 136 -23.05 -11.44 16.82
N ARG A 137 -23.83 -10.91 17.77
CA ARG A 137 -24.57 -9.68 17.58
C ARG A 137 -23.61 -8.49 17.55
N ARG A 138 -23.94 -7.45 16.78
CA ARG A 138 -23.10 -6.24 16.67
C ARG A 138 -22.72 -5.65 18.03
N ALA A 139 -23.64 -5.61 18.98
CA ALA A 139 -23.42 -5.08 20.33
C ALA A 139 -22.38 -5.87 21.12
N ASN A 140 -22.14 -7.13 20.80
CA ASN A 140 -21.23 -8.01 21.54
C ASN A 140 -19.87 -8.16 20.86
N LYS A 141 -19.64 -7.52 19.70
CA LYS A 141 -18.39 -7.70 18.94
C LYS A 141 -17.14 -7.32 19.73
N LEU A 142 -17.19 -6.22 20.46
CA LEU A 142 -16.08 -5.78 21.32
C LEU A 142 -15.79 -6.79 22.42
N GLU A 143 -16.82 -7.25 23.10
CA GLU A 143 -16.66 -8.23 24.19
C GLU A 143 -16.07 -9.56 23.67
N VAL A 144 -16.55 -10.03 22.54
CA VAL A 144 -16.00 -11.23 21.88
C VAL A 144 -14.54 -11.00 21.46
N LEU A 145 -14.21 -9.84 20.91
CA LEU A 145 -12.82 -9.49 20.54
C LEU A 145 -11.91 -9.53 21.78
N CYS A 146 -12.31 -8.88 22.88
CA CYS A 146 -11.52 -8.87 24.09
C CYS A 146 -11.29 -10.29 24.64
N ARG A 147 -12.34 -11.13 24.69
CA ARG A 147 -12.22 -12.53 25.11
C ARG A 147 -11.29 -13.34 24.21
N LEU A 148 -11.31 -13.10 22.91
CA LEU A 148 -10.39 -13.76 21.99
C LEU A 148 -8.94 -13.36 22.25
N ILE A 149 -8.69 -12.07 22.46
CA ILE A 149 -7.36 -11.55 22.79
C ILE A 149 -6.88 -12.17 24.12
N ASP A 150 -7.72 -12.20 25.14
CA ASP A 150 -7.36 -12.75 26.46
C ASP A 150 -7.08 -14.26 26.41
N VAL A 151 -7.89 -15.01 25.66
CA VAL A 151 -7.76 -16.47 25.55
C VAL A 151 -6.55 -16.88 24.71
N TYR A 152 -6.36 -16.22 23.57
CA TYR A 152 -5.26 -16.58 22.64
C TYR A 152 -3.95 -15.89 22.96
N ASN A 153 -3.99 -14.79 23.70
CA ASN A 153 -2.85 -13.96 24.09
C ASN A 153 -1.85 -13.74 22.92
N PRO A 154 -2.32 -13.22 21.78
CA PRO A 154 -1.48 -13.07 20.61
C PRO A 154 -0.40 -12.02 20.88
N LYS A 155 0.82 -12.30 20.44
CA LYS A 155 1.95 -11.36 20.58
C LYS A 155 1.71 -10.04 19.82
N LEU A 156 1.11 -10.13 18.64
CA LEU A 156 0.71 -8.99 17.81
C LEU A 156 -0.61 -9.32 17.12
N SER A 157 -1.51 -8.34 17.03
CA SER A 157 -2.82 -8.49 16.41
C SER A 157 -3.12 -7.33 15.47
N VAL A 158 -3.74 -7.62 14.33
CA VAL A 158 -4.30 -6.59 13.45
C VAL A 158 -5.81 -6.78 13.42
N VAL A 159 -6.55 -5.73 13.77
CA VAL A 159 -8.01 -5.70 13.75
C VAL A 159 -8.47 -4.80 12.62
N PHE A 160 -9.20 -5.34 11.66
CA PHE A 160 -9.72 -4.58 10.53
C PHE A 160 -11.07 -3.95 10.86
N CYS A 161 -11.21 -2.64 10.58
CA CYS A 161 -12.44 -1.88 10.71
C CYS A 161 -12.84 -1.25 9.39
N ASN A 162 -14.15 -1.21 9.11
CA ASN A 162 -14.67 -0.66 7.85
C ASN A 162 -14.57 0.86 7.76
N THR A 163 -14.47 1.57 8.88
CA THR A 163 -14.47 3.04 8.92
C THR A 163 -13.38 3.58 9.82
N LYS A 164 -12.85 4.76 9.46
CA LYS A 164 -11.85 5.50 10.23
C LYS A 164 -12.36 5.80 11.66
N ARG A 165 -13.58 6.32 11.75
CA ARG A 165 -14.23 6.61 13.04
C ARG A 165 -14.41 5.37 13.89
N GLY A 166 -14.83 4.25 13.29
CA GLY A 166 -14.94 2.97 13.99
C GLY A 166 -13.58 2.45 14.51
N SER A 167 -12.49 2.76 13.79
CA SER A 167 -11.14 2.42 14.27
C SER A 167 -10.76 3.23 15.51
N ASP A 168 -11.04 4.54 15.52
CA ASP A 168 -10.75 5.40 16.68
C ASP A 168 -11.61 5.04 17.90
N GLU A 169 -12.92 4.79 17.68
CA GLU A 169 -13.84 4.35 18.72
C GLU A 169 -13.38 3.03 19.34
N LEU A 170 -13.03 2.05 18.51
CA LEU A 170 -12.55 0.74 18.99
C LEU A 170 -11.24 0.85 19.77
N VAL A 171 -10.28 1.66 19.30
CA VAL A 171 -9.04 1.89 20.05
C VAL A 171 -9.32 2.51 21.41
N SER A 172 -10.19 3.50 21.50
CA SER A 172 -10.56 4.14 22.76
C SER A 172 -11.18 3.14 23.74
N GLU A 173 -12.05 2.25 23.26
CA GLU A 173 -12.69 1.20 24.06
C GLU A 173 -11.71 0.11 24.51
N LEU A 174 -10.75 -0.27 23.65
CA LEU A 174 -9.69 -1.22 24.01
C LEU A 174 -8.75 -0.63 25.03
N GLN A 175 -8.31 0.61 24.87
CA GLN A 175 -7.43 1.31 25.80
C GLN A 175 -8.09 1.50 27.17
N ALA A 176 -9.39 1.83 27.21
CA ALA A 176 -10.16 1.93 28.44
C ALA A 176 -10.22 0.59 29.22
N ARG A 177 -10.05 -0.54 28.53
CA ARG A 177 -9.99 -1.88 29.11
C ARG A 177 -8.56 -2.34 29.42
N GLY A 178 -7.55 -1.49 29.20
CA GLY A 178 -6.15 -1.78 29.52
C GLY A 178 -5.34 -2.44 28.40
N TYR A 179 -5.90 -2.56 27.17
CA TYR A 179 -5.14 -3.08 26.03
C TYR A 179 -4.26 -2.00 25.40
N PHE A 180 -3.08 -2.39 24.90
CA PHE A 180 -2.17 -1.51 24.17
C PHE A 180 -2.53 -1.51 22.68
N ALA A 181 -3.39 -0.59 22.29
CA ALA A 181 -3.91 -0.47 20.93
C ALA A 181 -3.67 0.94 20.34
N ASP A 182 -3.41 1.02 19.05
CA ASP A 182 -3.39 2.29 18.28
C ASP A 182 -4.14 2.11 16.96
N ALA A 183 -4.67 3.22 16.42
CA ALA A 183 -5.39 3.25 15.15
C ALA A 183 -4.47 3.55 13.96
N LEU A 184 -4.76 2.93 12.80
CA LEU A 184 -4.09 3.22 11.54
C LEU A 184 -5.14 3.43 10.44
N HIS A 185 -5.34 4.68 10.00
CA HIS A 185 -6.30 5.04 8.95
C HIS A 185 -5.87 6.28 8.17
N GLY A 186 -6.59 6.58 7.09
CA GLY A 186 -6.20 7.61 6.13
C GLY A 186 -6.20 9.05 6.63
N ASP A 187 -6.83 9.37 7.77
CA ASP A 187 -6.83 10.72 8.34
C ASP A 187 -5.56 11.04 9.14
N LEU A 188 -4.77 10.02 9.47
CA LEU A 188 -3.48 10.21 10.11
C LEU A 188 -2.46 10.80 9.12
N LYS A 189 -1.71 11.81 9.58
CA LYS A 189 -0.56 12.31 8.83
C LYS A 189 0.49 11.21 8.67
N GLN A 190 1.30 11.25 7.60
CA GLN A 190 2.29 10.23 7.34
C GLN A 190 3.25 10.02 8.53
N THR A 191 3.67 11.09 9.19
CA THR A 191 4.52 11.01 10.39
C THR A 191 3.86 10.27 11.56
N GLN A 192 2.54 10.43 11.74
CA GLN A 192 1.78 9.70 12.76
C GLN A 192 1.68 8.21 12.41
N ARG A 193 1.41 7.90 11.13
CA ARG A 193 1.38 6.52 10.65
C ARG A 193 2.72 5.82 10.87
N ASP A 194 3.82 6.50 10.56
CA ASP A 194 5.17 5.96 10.77
C ASP A 194 5.41 5.65 12.27
N ILE A 195 5.00 6.56 13.17
CA ILE A 195 5.11 6.36 14.63
C ILE A 195 4.29 5.15 15.09
N VAL A 196 3.02 5.03 14.66
CA VAL A 196 2.14 3.91 15.03
C VAL A 196 2.75 2.59 14.54
N MET A 197 3.22 2.55 13.30
CA MET A 197 3.86 1.35 12.75
C MET A 197 5.16 0.97 13.46
N ASP A 198 5.96 1.95 13.86
CA ASP A 198 7.18 1.69 14.63
C ASP A 198 6.85 1.14 16.03
N LYS A 199 5.84 1.69 16.72
CA LYS A 199 5.35 1.15 17.99
C LYS A 199 4.89 -0.30 17.85
N PHE A 200 4.11 -0.60 16.80
CA PHE A 200 3.62 -1.96 16.54
C PHE A 200 4.77 -2.94 16.26
N ARG A 201 5.73 -2.57 15.41
CA ARG A 201 6.92 -3.40 15.13
C ARG A 201 7.79 -3.65 16.36
N GLN A 202 7.87 -2.68 17.27
CA GLN A 202 8.63 -2.79 18.51
C GLN A 202 7.86 -3.52 19.62
N GLY A 203 6.58 -3.83 19.42
CA GLY A 203 5.73 -4.45 20.43
C GLY A 203 5.38 -3.51 21.61
N THR A 204 5.45 -2.18 21.37
CA THR A 204 4.97 -1.19 22.35
C THR A 204 3.44 -1.13 22.38
N ILE A 205 2.81 -1.46 21.26
CA ILE A 205 1.39 -1.76 21.15
C ILE A 205 1.23 -3.17 20.61
N ASP A 206 0.26 -3.90 21.13
CA ASP A 206 0.00 -5.30 20.77
C ASP A 206 -1.12 -5.40 19.72
N ILE A 207 -1.97 -4.38 19.65
CA ILE A 207 -3.15 -4.35 18.81
C ILE A 207 -3.10 -3.15 17.87
N LEU A 208 -3.05 -3.42 16.56
CA LEU A 208 -3.19 -2.41 15.53
C LEU A 208 -4.62 -2.46 14.97
N VAL A 209 -5.39 -1.39 15.16
CA VAL A 209 -6.73 -1.27 14.59
C VAL A 209 -6.66 -0.47 13.30
N ALA A 210 -6.93 -1.08 12.15
CA ALA A 210 -6.70 -0.45 10.86
C ALA A 210 -7.91 -0.55 9.93
N THR A 211 -8.05 0.44 9.03
CA THR A 211 -8.90 0.28 7.86
C THR A 211 -8.16 -0.51 6.78
N ASP A 212 -8.88 -1.25 5.91
CA ASP A 212 -8.29 -2.08 4.85
C ASP A 212 -7.26 -1.31 4.01
N VAL A 213 -7.60 -0.09 3.60
CA VAL A 213 -6.69 0.77 2.80
C VAL A 213 -5.41 1.13 3.56
N ALA A 214 -5.51 1.36 4.86
CA ALA A 214 -4.36 1.78 5.66
C ALA A 214 -3.46 0.62 6.07
N ALA A 215 -4.01 -0.59 6.14
CA ALA A 215 -3.29 -1.81 6.50
C ALA A 215 -2.53 -2.46 5.33
N ARG A 216 -2.70 -1.95 4.11
CA ARG A 216 -1.98 -2.44 2.92
C ARG A 216 -0.47 -2.26 3.10
N GLY A 217 0.31 -3.29 2.77
CA GLY A 217 1.76 -3.28 2.91
C GLY A 217 2.27 -3.37 4.36
N ILE A 218 1.45 -3.85 5.27
CA ILE A 218 1.90 -4.25 6.61
C ILE A 218 2.42 -5.69 6.49
N ASP A 219 3.74 -5.84 6.49
CA ASP A 219 4.46 -7.13 6.49
C ASP A 219 5.00 -7.46 7.90
#